data_d3997e53a5fea9be94ccc852032847fa
#
_entry.id   d3997e53a5fea9be94ccc852032847fa
#
_cell.length_a   1.000
_cell.length_b   1.000
_cell.length_c   1.000
_cell.angle_alpha   90.00
_cell.angle_beta   90.00
_cell.angle_gamma   90.00
#
_symmetry.space_group_name_H-M   'P 1'
#
loop_
_entity.id
_entity.type
_entity.pdbx_description
1 polymer ?
#
loop_
_entity_poly.entity_id
_entity_poly.type
_entity_poly.pdbx_seq_one_letter_code
_entity_poly.pdbx_strand_id
1 'polypeptide(L)'
;MTGRRWPDPWKVGVLSALYFAQGLPFGFQSNALALYLTDLGLSMTQVSLARALALPWALKVLWAPLVDRYNLPRFGRRKSWIVPMQLLLAATCVVAAFFPLSRETLVPFLACVLLMNLFAATQDIAVDGLAVDLLEPSELGAGNAAQVVGYKVGMLTGGGLLVALAARAGWNALFLSMAGLCLLVMTLVLFVKEPASTVHASGAKLSWPELVTRLKELVRKPGVGWLLLAVGTYKMGETLADAMFGSWMVRVHHVPKEEVALWLGTWGIVASLAGSFLGGVLATRLRLKTAVSVTGALRLIPLIAQWAVVAGFALPTKDIIVPLTCAEHFFGGLLTTAMFSLMMASVDRRIGATHFTLLASVEVIGKAAPGLLSGLMADTLGFQAVFAASVGLSAAFLLVVPKIPGHIAAEPAPPTG
;
A
#
# COMPACT_ATOMS: atom_id res chain seq x y z
N MET A 1 2.39 -11.17 -32.67
CA MET A 1 2.76 -10.06 -31.74
C MET A 1 1.55 -9.15 -31.63
N THR A 2 0.62 -9.48 -30.72
CA THR A 2 -0.49 -8.59 -30.39
C THR A 2 0.11 -7.42 -29.61
N GLY A 3 0.10 -6.23 -30.21
CA GLY A 3 0.65 -5.02 -29.61
C GLY A 3 0.00 -4.76 -28.26
N ARG A 4 0.75 -5.01 -27.18
CA ARG A 4 0.36 -4.61 -25.84
C ARG A 4 0.27 -3.09 -25.82
N ARG A 5 -0.95 -2.57 -25.83
CA ARG A 5 -1.22 -1.14 -25.74
C ARG A 5 -0.98 -0.68 -24.30
N TRP A 6 -0.36 0.46 -24.13
CA TRP A 6 -0.37 1.17 -22.86
C TRP A 6 -1.83 1.50 -22.51
N PRO A 7 -2.21 1.44 -21.22
CA PRO A 7 -3.55 1.82 -20.81
C PRO A 7 -3.84 3.26 -21.21
N ASP A 8 -5.13 3.53 -21.41
CA ASP A 8 -5.59 4.89 -21.63
C ASP A 8 -5.01 5.81 -20.53
N PRO A 9 -4.29 6.89 -20.88
CA PRO A 9 -3.74 7.83 -19.92
C PRO A 9 -4.77 8.34 -18.91
N TRP A 10 -6.05 8.43 -19.33
CA TRP A 10 -7.15 8.78 -18.46
C TRP A 10 -7.36 7.79 -17.33
N LYS A 11 -7.35 6.49 -17.59
CA LYS A 11 -7.48 5.43 -16.56
C LYS A 11 -6.33 5.53 -15.54
N VAL A 12 -5.11 5.68 -16.02
CA VAL A 12 -3.91 5.83 -15.18
C VAL A 12 -4.01 7.09 -14.33
N GLY A 13 -4.38 8.22 -14.92
CA GLY A 13 -4.52 9.50 -14.24
C GLY A 13 -5.56 9.46 -13.13
N VAL A 14 -6.74 8.90 -13.40
CA VAL A 14 -7.82 8.74 -12.43
C VAL A 14 -7.41 7.83 -11.27
N LEU A 15 -6.84 6.67 -11.57
CA LEU A 15 -6.37 5.75 -10.52
C LEU A 15 -5.27 6.40 -9.68
N SER A 16 -4.27 7.06 -10.30
CA SER A 16 -3.23 7.79 -9.58
C SER A 16 -3.80 8.86 -8.65
N ALA A 17 -4.78 9.64 -9.11
CA ALA A 17 -5.42 10.68 -8.31
C ALA A 17 -6.22 10.10 -7.12
N LEU A 18 -6.93 8.99 -7.34
CA LEU A 18 -7.69 8.31 -6.29
C LEU A 18 -6.77 7.73 -5.21
N TYR A 19 -5.71 7.04 -5.60
CA TYR A 19 -4.73 6.50 -4.66
C TYR A 19 -3.92 7.61 -3.97
N PHE A 20 -3.64 8.71 -4.66
CA PHE A 20 -3.06 9.90 -4.05
C PHE A 20 -3.93 10.43 -2.90
N ALA A 21 -5.24 10.58 -3.12
CA ALA A 21 -6.15 11.05 -2.08
C ALA A 21 -6.19 10.13 -0.86
N GLN A 22 -6.02 8.83 -1.04
CA GLN A 22 -5.93 7.85 0.05
C GLN A 22 -4.60 7.92 0.80
N GLY A 23 -3.53 8.22 0.08
CA GLY A 23 -2.19 8.39 0.67
C GLY A 23 -2.08 9.59 1.60
N LEU A 24 -2.88 10.65 1.39
CA LEU A 24 -2.84 11.87 2.20
C LEU A 24 -3.08 11.61 3.70
N PRO A 25 -4.23 11.05 4.13
CA PRO A 25 -4.51 10.82 5.54
C PRO A 25 -3.58 9.76 6.15
N PHE A 26 -3.18 8.76 5.36
CA PHE A 26 -2.24 7.74 5.83
C PHE A 26 -0.84 8.34 6.06
N GLY A 27 -0.37 9.21 5.17
CA GLY A 27 0.89 9.93 5.33
C GLY A 27 0.89 10.83 6.54
N PHE A 28 -0.20 11.59 6.75
CA PHE A 28 -0.40 12.38 7.97
C PHE A 28 -0.30 11.49 9.21
N GLN A 29 -1.05 10.41 9.28
CA GLN A 29 -1.06 9.54 10.45
C GLN A 29 0.29 8.85 10.69
N SER A 30 0.96 8.40 9.66
CA SER A 30 2.20 7.62 9.80
C SER A 30 3.38 8.49 10.27
N ASN A 31 3.42 9.76 9.86
CA ASN A 31 4.57 10.63 10.05
C ASN A 31 4.23 11.90 10.85
N ALA A 32 3.17 12.62 10.46
CA ALA A 32 2.84 13.93 11.00
C ALA A 32 2.12 13.88 12.34
N LEU A 33 1.28 12.87 12.56
CA LEU A 33 0.52 12.73 13.81
C LEU A 33 1.44 12.63 15.02
N ALA A 34 2.55 11.89 14.90
CA ALA A 34 3.52 11.76 16.00
C ALA A 34 4.14 13.12 16.37
N LEU A 35 4.46 13.96 15.37
CA LEU A 35 4.95 15.33 15.60
C LEU A 35 3.86 16.19 16.26
N TYR A 36 2.65 16.16 15.72
CA TYR A 36 1.49 16.88 16.29
C TYR A 36 1.27 16.54 17.77
N LEU A 37 1.30 15.25 18.13
CA LEU A 37 1.11 14.81 19.51
C LEU A 37 2.32 15.15 20.41
N THR A 38 3.52 15.17 19.84
CA THR A 38 4.74 15.58 20.57
C THR A 38 4.71 17.08 20.91
N ASP A 39 4.22 17.92 19.99
CA ASP A 39 4.02 19.36 20.23
C ASP A 39 3.04 19.62 21.39
N LEU A 40 2.09 18.71 21.63
CA LEU A 40 1.19 18.71 22.80
C LEU A 40 1.85 18.25 24.11
N GLY A 41 3.11 17.81 24.07
CA GLY A 41 3.83 17.30 25.24
C GLY A 41 3.30 15.96 25.74
N LEU A 42 2.79 15.09 24.84
CA LEU A 42 2.38 13.73 25.19
C LEU A 42 3.59 12.79 25.34
N SER A 43 3.45 11.78 26.20
CA SER A 43 4.48 10.77 26.37
C SER A 43 4.65 9.91 25.12
N MET A 44 5.86 9.35 24.91
CA MET A 44 6.12 8.46 23.76
C MET A 44 5.21 7.23 23.72
N THR A 45 4.77 6.74 24.88
CA THR A 45 3.77 5.68 24.99
C THR A 45 2.43 6.12 24.40
N GLN A 46 1.94 7.32 24.75
CA GLN A 46 0.68 7.87 24.21
C GLN A 46 0.78 8.12 22.71
N VAL A 47 1.91 8.65 22.22
CA VAL A 47 2.18 8.82 20.78
C VAL A 47 2.17 7.48 20.05
N SER A 48 2.76 6.44 20.66
CA SER A 48 2.76 5.09 20.07
C SER A 48 1.37 4.47 20.00
N LEU A 49 0.53 4.68 21.02
CA LEU A 49 -0.86 4.20 21.04
C LEU A 49 -1.71 4.83 19.92
N ALA A 50 -1.40 6.06 19.49
CA ALA A 50 -2.10 6.70 18.38
C ALA A 50 -1.93 5.95 17.03
N ARG A 51 -0.96 5.04 16.90
CA ARG A 51 -0.87 4.13 15.75
C ARG A 51 -2.09 3.22 15.61
N ALA A 52 -2.80 2.92 16.71
CA ALA A 52 -4.02 2.14 16.68
C ALA A 52 -5.16 2.82 15.88
N LEU A 53 -5.08 4.13 15.64
CA LEU A 53 -6.04 4.83 14.77
C LEU A 53 -5.99 4.35 13.31
N ALA A 54 -4.95 3.61 12.90
CA ALA A 54 -4.88 2.92 11.59
C ALA A 54 -5.62 1.58 11.55
N LEU A 55 -6.21 1.10 12.66
CA LEU A 55 -6.97 -0.17 12.69
C LEU A 55 -8.01 -0.31 11.56
N PRO A 56 -8.73 0.73 11.11
CA PRO A 56 -9.64 0.60 9.97
C PRO A 56 -8.98 0.00 8.72
N TRP A 57 -7.71 0.29 8.45
CA TRP A 57 -6.98 -0.28 7.31
C TRP A 57 -6.75 -1.79 7.43
N ALA A 58 -6.51 -2.27 8.64
CA ALA A 58 -6.36 -3.70 8.90
C ALA A 58 -7.69 -4.45 8.89
N LEU A 59 -8.75 -3.80 9.37
CA LEU A 59 -10.07 -4.39 9.55
C LEU A 59 -11.01 -4.23 8.36
N LYS A 60 -10.64 -3.46 7.32
CA LYS A 60 -11.50 -3.15 6.17
C LYS A 60 -12.07 -4.38 5.45
N VAL A 61 -11.41 -5.53 5.54
CA VAL A 61 -11.92 -6.80 5.00
C VAL A 61 -13.28 -7.20 5.58
N LEU A 62 -13.58 -6.79 6.82
CA LEU A 62 -14.84 -7.13 7.50
C LEU A 62 -16.05 -6.49 6.84
N TRP A 63 -15.91 -5.29 6.26
CA TRP A 63 -17.00 -4.58 5.60
C TRP A 63 -16.82 -4.45 4.08
N ALA A 64 -15.74 -4.94 3.50
CA ALA A 64 -15.55 -4.95 2.05
C ALA A 64 -16.73 -5.59 1.28
N PRO A 65 -17.40 -6.66 1.79
CA PRO A 65 -18.59 -7.21 1.16
C PRO A 65 -19.75 -6.22 0.97
N LEU A 66 -19.85 -5.20 1.84
CA LEU A 66 -20.88 -4.18 1.72
C LEU A 66 -20.68 -3.34 0.46
N VAL A 67 -19.42 -3.06 0.10
CA VAL A 67 -19.07 -2.25 -1.08
C VAL A 67 -19.38 -2.97 -2.40
N ASP A 68 -19.25 -4.29 -2.43
CA ASP A 68 -19.67 -5.07 -3.60
C ASP A 68 -21.19 -5.25 -3.71
N ARG A 69 -21.87 -5.29 -2.56
CA ARG A 69 -23.31 -5.58 -2.50
C ARG A 69 -24.19 -4.35 -2.67
N TYR A 70 -23.83 -3.22 -2.01
CA TYR A 70 -24.67 -2.03 -1.97
C TYR A 70 -24.13 -0.97 -2.91
N ASN A 71 -24.98 -0.52 -3.83
CA ASN A 71 -24.66 0.55 -4.76
C ASN A 71 -25.95 1.28 -5.22
N LEU A 72 -25.78 2.49 -5.75
CA LEU A 72 -26.82 3.28 -6.38
C LEU A 72 -26.65 3.14 -7.90
N PRO A 73 -27.49 2.35 -8.61
CA PRO A 73 -27.28 2.05 -10.02
C PRO A 73 -27.19 3.28 -10.93
N ARG A 74 -27.92 4.37 -10.58
CA ARG A 74 -27.90 5.63 -11.35
C ARG A 74 -26.61 6.42 -11.19
N PHE A 75 -25.87 6.21 -10.11
CA PHE A 75 -24.66 6.96 -9.77
C PHE A 75 -23.38 6.21 -10.13
N GLY A 76 -23.47 4.89 -10.29
CA GLY A 76 -22.36 3.97 -10.56
C GLY A 76 -22.05 3.10 -9.34
N ARG A 77 -21.55 1.90 -9.61
CA ARG A 77 -21.30 0.89 -8.57
C ARG A 77 -20.23 1.36 -7.58
N ARG A 78 -19.09 1.85 -8.09
CA ARG A 78 -17.96 2.26 -7.28
C ARG A 78 -18.04 3.70 -6.82
N LYS A 79 -18.54 4.59 -7.69
CA LYS A 79 -18.76 6.00 -7.33
C LYS A 79 -19.74 6.16 -6.17
N SER A 80 -20.71 5.25 -6.02
CA SER A 80 -21.64 5.25 -4.89
C SER A 80 -20.96 5.19 -3.53
N TRP A 81 -19.73 4.69 -3.48
CA TRP A 81 -18.89 4.62 -2.29
C TRP A 81 -17.77 5.67 -2.31
N ILE A 82 -17.08 5.82 -3.44
CA ILE A 82 -15.92 6.73 -3.55
C ILE A 82 -16.33 8.17 -3.21
N VAL A 83 -17.40 8.68 -3.84
CA VAL A 83 -17.77 10.09 -3.69
C VAL A 83 -18.24 10.43 -2.26
N PRO A 84 -19.16 9.66 -1.63
CA PRO A 84 -19.54 9.93 -0.24
C PRO A 84 -18.35 9.81 0.73
N MET A 85 -17.47 8.82 0.55
CA MET A 85 -16.32 8.65 1.43
C MET A 85 -15.31 9.80 1.30
N GLN A 86 -15.05 10.29 0.07
CA GLN A 86 -14.22 11.48 -0.13
C GLN A 86 -14.83 12.74 0.46
N LEU A 87 -16.14 12.92 0.34
CA LEU A 87 -16.85 14.05 0.94
C LEU A 87 -16.75 14.00 2.47
N LEU A 88 -16.99 12.83 3.08
CA LEU A 88 -16.90 12.64 4.52
C LEU A 88 -15.45 12.81 5.00
N LEU A 89 -14.46 12.33 4.24
CA LEU A 89 -13.04 12.53 4.52
C LEU A 89 -12.70 14.02 4.51
N ALA A 90 -13.08 14.74 3.47
CA ALA A 90 -12.86 16.18 3.36
C ALA A 90 -13.55 16.95 4.48
N ALA A 91 -14.81 16.64 4.77
CA ALA A 91 -15.54 17.24 5.88
C ALA A 91 -14.87 17.00 7.23
N THR A 92 -14.36 15.78 7.47
CA THR A 92 -13.63 15.45 8.70
C THR A 92 -12.32 16.23 8.79
N CYS A 93 -11.61 16.43 7.67
CA CYS A 93 -10.42 17.28 7.64
C CYS A 93 -10.77 18.74 7.98
N VAL A 94 -11.88 19.27 7.43
CA VAL A 94 -12.36 20.62 7.76
C VAL A 94 -12.68 20.72 9.25
N VAL A 95 -13.39 19.75 9.83
CA VAL A 95 -13.70 19.73 11.26
C VAL A 95 -12.42 19.69 12.10
N ALA A 96 -11.45 18.85 11.73
CA ALA A 96 -10.16 18.75 12.42
C ALA A 96 -9.37 20.08 12.37
N ALA A 97 -9.50 20.86 11.30
CA ALA A 97 -8.86 22.16 11.18
C ALA A 97 -9.33 23.19 12.21
N PHE A 98 -10.53 23.04 12.76
CA PHE A 98 -11.07 23.96 13.77
C PHE A 98 -10.74 23.55 15.21
N PHE A 99 -10.13 22.40 15.43
CA PHE A 99 -9.65 22.06 16.77
C PHE A 99 -8.30 22.73 17.04
N PRO A 100 -8.21 23.61 18.08
CA PRO A 100 -6.92 24.15 18.49
C PRO A 100 -6.01 23.03 19.02
N LEU A 101 -4.70 23.24 18.89
CA LEU A 101 -3.70 22.32 19.43
C LEU A 101 -3.72 22.42 20.98
N SER A 102 -4.55 21.61 21.63
CA SER A 102 -4.67 21.59 23.10
C SER A 102 -4.99 20.19 23.62
N ARG A 103 -4.71 19.94 24.89
CA ARG A 103 -5.06 18.67 25.54
C ARG A 103 -6.58 18.50 25.69
N GLU A 104 -7.33 19.57 25.79
CA GLU A 104 -8.79 19.55 25.94
C GLU A 104 -9.48 19.07 24.66
N THR A 105 -8.92 19.41 23.50
CA THR A 105 -9.44 19.02 22.18
C THR A 105 -8.83 17.72 21.65
N LEU A 106 -7.93 17.08 22.40
CA LEU A 106 -7.21 15.88 21.94
C LEU A 106 -8.15 14.73 21.57
N VAL A 107 -9.14 14.42 22.42
CA VAL A 107 -10.06 13.29 22.18
C VAL A 107 -10.91 13.50 20.92
N PRO A 108 -11.62 14.62 20.73
CA PRO A 108 -12.36 14.87 19.50
C PRO A 108 -11.45 14.95 18.27
N PHE A 109 -10.22 15.46 18.40
CA PHE A 109 -9.24 15.45 17.33
C PHE A 109 -8.83 14.01 16.92
N LEU A 110 -8.51 13.14 17.88
CA LEU A 110 -8.18 11.74 17.62
C LEU A 110 -9.37 10.98 17.02
N ALA A 111 -10.60 11.32 17.40
CA ALA A 111 -11.81 10.81 16.76
C ALA A 111 -11.89 11.23 15.29
N CYS A 112 -11.54 12.48 14.95
CA CYS A 112 -11.43 12.89 13.55
C CYS A 112 -10.37 12.08 12.79
N VAL A 113 -9.19 11.85 13.39
CA VAL A 113 -8.15 11.02 12.76
C VAL A 113 -8.63 9.58 12.53
N LEU A 114 -9.34 8.99 13.48
CA LEU A 114 -9.95 7.66 13.31
C LEU A 114 -10.98 7.65 12.17
N LEU A 115 -11.85 8.67 12.10
CA LEU A 115 -12.84 8.81 11.02
C LEU A 115 -12.18 9.03 9.67
N MET A 116 -11.10 9.83 9.57
CA MET A 116 -10.32 9.97 8.35
C MET A 116 -9.81 8.62 7.85
N ASN A 117 -9.27 7.79 8.75
CA ASN A 117 -8.81 6.45 8.40
C ASN A 117 -9.95 5.52 8.00
N LEU A 118 -11.09 5.58 8.68
CA LEU A 118 -12.26 4.77 8.35
C LEU A 118 -12.81 5.11 6.95
N PHE A 119 -12.95 6.40 6.63
CA PHE A 119 -13.42 6.84 5.33
C PHE A 119 -12.41 6.55 4.23
N ALA A 120 -11.12 6.77 4.46
CA ALA A 120 -10.06 6.46 3.52
C ALA A 120 -9.96 4.94 3.26
N ALA A 121 -10.01 4.10 4.29
CA ALA A 121 -9.99 2.64 4.15
C ALA A 121 -11.25 2.10 3.44
N THR A 122 -12.41 2.72 3.66
CA THR A 122 -13.65 2.34 2.98
C THR A 122 -13.62 2.78 1.51
N GLN A 123 -13.11 3.97 1.23
CA GLN A 123 -12.88 4.45 -0.13
C GLN A 123 -11.91 3.53 -0.88
N ASP A 124 -10.83 3.09 -0.24
CA ASP A 124 -9.82 2.21 -0.82
C ASP A 124 -10.41 0.90 -1.33
N ILE A 125 -11.33 0.28 -0.57
CA ILE A 125 -12.08 -0.90 -1.02
C ILE A 125 -12.79 -0.64 -2.36
N ALA A 126 -13.44 0.52 -2.49
CA ALA A 126 -14.19 0.88 -3.69
C ALA A 126 -13.27 1.23 -4.86
N VAL A 127 -12.12 1.88 -4.60
CA VAL A 127 -11.11 2.23 -5.61
C VAL A 127 -10.39 0.99 -6.12
N ASP A 128 -10.04 0.06 -5.25
CA ASP A 128 -9.48 -1.24 -5.64
C ASP A 128 -10.47 -2.01 -6.54
N GLY A 129 -11.76 -2.01 -6.16
CA GLY A 129 -12.81 -2.56 -7.00
C GLY A 129 -12.96 -1.84 -8.35
N LEU A 130 -12.82 -0.51 -8.37
CA LEU A 130 -12.83 0.27 -9.62
C LEU A 130 -11.64 -0.08 -10.51
N ALA A 131 -10.45 -0.23 -9.94
CA ALA A 131 -9.26 -0.63 -10.68
C ALA A 131 -9.44 -2.02 -11.32
N VAL A 132 -10.00 -2.99 -10.57
CA VAL A 132 -10.35 -4.32 -11.11
C VAL A 132 -11.36 -4.24 -12.25
N ASP A 133 -12.35 -3.33 -12.15
CA ASP A 133 -13.39 -3.18 -13.16
C ASP A 133 -12.89 -2.41 -14.42
N LEU A 134 -11.96 -1.44 -14.24
CA LEU A 134 -11.43 -0.58 -15.32
C LEU A 134 -10.30 -1.20 -16.13
N LEU A 135 -9.41 -1.96 -15.47
CA LEU A 135 -8.18 -2.44 -16.09
C LEU A 135 -8.39 -3.75 -16.83
N GLU A 136 -7.85 -3.82 -18.04
CA GLU A 136 -7.73 -5.07 -18.78
C GLU A 136 -6.51 -5.86 -18.29
N PRO A 137 -6.44 -7.19 -18.56
CA PRO A 137 -5.29 -8.00 -18.15
C PRO A 137 -3.94 -7.47 -18.65
N SER A 138 -3.92 -6.83 -19.84
CA SER A 138 -2.74 -6.20 -20.41
C SER A 138 -2.33 -4.89 -19.75
N GLU A 139 -3.24 -4.24 -19.02
CA GLU A 139 -3.07 -2.93 -18.39
C GLU A 139 -2.70 -3.02 -16.90
N LEU A 140 -2.76 -4.22 -16.29
CA LEU A 140 -2.60 -4.42 -14.86
C LEU A 140 -1.27 -3.89 -14.31
N GLY A 141 -0.17 -4.06 -15.05
CA GLY A 141 1.14 -3.55 -14.64
C GLY A 141 1.15 -2.03 -14.48
N ALA A 142 0.69 -1.32 -15.50
CA ALA A 142 0.65 0.15 -15.47
C ALA A 142 -0.40 0.69 -14.49
N GLY A 143 -1.55 0.02 -14.37
CA GLY A 143 -2.59 0.38 -13.39
C GLY A 143 -2.11 0.23 -11.94
N ASN A 144 -1.39 -0.83 -11.64
CA ASN A 144 -0.81 -1.02 -10.30
C ASN A 144 0.40 -0.13 -10.05
N ALA A 145 1.16 0.26 -11.09
CA ALA A 145 2.14 1.35 -10.95
C ALA A 145 1.46 2.66 -10.54
N ALA A 146 0.34 3.02 -11.20
CA ALA A 146 -0.46 4.18 -10.84
C ALA A 146 -0.96 4.12 -9.38
N GLN A 147 -1.41 2.94 -8.93
CA GLN A 147 -1.78 2.68 -7.54
C GLN A 147 -0.64 2.97 -6.57
N VAL A 148 0.49 2.27 -6.73
CA VAL A 148 1.60 2.34 -5.78
C VAL A 148 2.27 3.72 -5.79
N VAL A 149 2.47 4.30 -6.98
CA VAL A 149 3.07 5.63 -7.14
C VAL A 149 2.13 6.70 -6.59
N GLY A 150 0.85 6.69 -6.99
CA GLY A 150 -0.15 7.65 -6.52
C GLY A 150 -0.25 7.66 -5.00
N TYR A 151 -0.36 6.48 -4.39
CA TYR A 151 -0.44 6.33 -2.94
C TYR A 151 0.81 6.88 -2.22
N LYS A 152 2.02 6.56 -2.69
CA LYS A 152 3.27 7.06 -2.11
C LYS A 152 3.43 8.57 -2.25
N VAL A 153 3.05 9.15 -3.40
CA VAL A 153 3.04 10.61 -3.59
C VAL A 153 2.05 11.25 -2.61
N GLY A 154 0.88 10.66 -2.42
CA GLY A 154 -0.09 11.10 -1.41
C GLY A 154 0.50 11.05 0.00
N MET A 155 1.18 9.97 0.36
CA MET A 155 1.86 9.84 1.66
C MET A 155 2.93 10.92 1.87
N LEU A 156 3.77 11.18 0.86
CA LEU A 156 4.79 12.24 0.91
C LEU A 156 4.14 13.62 1.06
N THR A 157 3.04 13.85 0.38
CA THR A 157 2.29 15.10 0.48
C THR A 157 1.70 15.26 1.87
N GLY A 158 0.93 14.29 2.36
CA GLY A 158 0.24 14.36 3.66
C GLY A 158 1.17 14.32 4.87
N GLY A 159 2.24 13.53 4.79
CA GLY A 159 3.20 13.32 5.90
C GLY A 159 4.48 14.15 5.82
N GLY A 160 4.69 14.90 4.73
CA GLY A 160 5.88 15.70 4.52
C GLY A 160 5.57 17.12 4.05
N LEU A 161 5.09 17.30 2.81
CA LEU A 161 4.85 18.62 2.23
C LEU A 161 3.86 19.46 3.04
N LEU A 162 2.73 18.86 3.45
CA LEU A 162 1.72 19.56 4.24
C LEU A 162 2.19 19.79 5.69
N VAL A 163 3.12 18.99 6.22
CA VAL A 163 3.78 19.26 7.51
C VAL A 163 4.69 20.50 7.41
N ALA A 164 5.44 20.63 6.32
CA ALA A 164 6.24 21.82 6.06
C ALA A 164 5.36 23.08 5.91
N LEU A 165 4.15 22.93 5.34
CA LEU A 165 3.14 24.00 5.32
C LEU A 165 2.65 24.32 6.73
N ALA A 166 2.36 23.29 7.54
CA ALA A 166 1.91 23.46 8.92
C ALA A 166 2.92 24.21 9.79
N ALA A 167 4.22 24.01 9.57
CA ALA A 167 5.28 24.73 10.28
C ALA A 167 5.27 26.24 9.98
N ARG A 168 4.70 26.68 8.85
CA ARG A 168 4.62 28.09 8.44
C ARG A 168 3.25 28.72 8.67
N ALA A 169 2.20 27.96 8.43
CA ALA A 169 0.81 28.45 8.40
C ALA A 169 -0.10 27.79 9.45
N GLY A 170 0.47 26.92 10.31
CA GLY A 170 -0.27 26.21 11.34
C GLY A 170 -0.92 24.91 10.84
N TRP A 171 -1.31 24.07 11.80
CA TRP A 171 -1.93 22.77 11.53
C TRP A 171 -3.28 22.88 10.80
N ASN A 172 -4.01 23.99 11.00
CA ASN A 172 -5.27 24.27 10.30
C ASN A 172 -5.05 24.29 8.78
N ALA A 173 -3.97 24.92 8.32
CA ALA A 173 -3.63 25.00 6.90
C ALA A 173 -3.36 23.60 6.29
N LEU A 174 -2.74 22.69 7.05
CA LEU A 174 -2.54 21.30 6.64
C LEU A 174 -3.87 20.62 6.38
N PHE A 175 -4.80 20.66 7.35
CA PHE A 175 -6.07 19.96 7.23
C PHE A 175 -6.98 20.56 6.15
N LEU A 176 -7.02 21.90 6.02
CA LEU A 176 -7.78 22.57 4.96
C LEU A 176 -7.20 22.26 3.57
N SER A 177 -5.88 22.21 3.44
CA SER A 177 -5.24 21.82 2.18
C SER A 177 -5.54 20.36 1.83
N MET A 178 -5.51 19.45 2.81
CA MET A 178 -5.88 18.04 2.62
C MET A 178 -7.34 17.92 2.18
N ALA A 179 -8.26 18.66 2.82
CA ALA A 179 -9.67 18.71 2.41
C ALA A 179 -9.82 19.21 0.97
N GLY A 180 -9.14 20.30 0.60
CA GLY A 180 -9.15 20.85 -0.75
C GLY A 180 -8.64 19.85 -1.81
N LEU A 181 -7.55 19.14 -1.52
CA LEU A 181 -7.02 18.10 -2.40
C LEU A 181 -8.00 16.91 -2.55
N CYS A 182 -8.63 16.47 -1.47
CA CYS A 182 -9.66 15.42 -1.53
C CYS A 182 -10.86 15.85 -2.37
N LEU A 183 -11.35 17.09 -2.22
CA LEU A 183 -12.45 17.63 -3.02
C LEU A 183 -12.06 17.80 -4.50
N LEU A 184 -10.82 18.20 -4.79
CA LEU A 184 -10.30 18.26 -6.16
C LEU A 184 -10.34 16.88 -6.81
N VAL A 185 -9.84 15.85 -6.14
CA VAL A 185 -9.88 14.47 -6.65
C VAL A 185 -11.33 13.99 -6.77
N MET A 186 -12.21 14.31 -5.83
CA MET A 186 -13.63 13.98 -5.91
C MET A 186 -14.27 14.56 -7.19
N THR A 187 -13.95 15.81 -7.56
CA THR A 187 -14.49 16.41 -8.79
C THR A 187 -14.04 15.65 -10.04
N LEU A 188 -12.79 15.18 -10.09
CA LEU A 188 -12.31 14.35 -11.19
C LEU A 188 -13.09 13.04 -11.30
N VAL A 189 -13.41 12.40 -10.17
CA VAL A 189 -14.17 11.14 -10.13
C VAL A 189 -15.58 11.29 -10.68
N LEU A 190 -16.22 12.45 -10.52
CA LEU A 190 -17.57 12.68 -11.06
C LEU A 190 -17.63 12.51 -12.58
N PHE A 191 -16.54 12.82 -13.29
CA PHE A 191 -16.42 12.68 -14.74
C PHE A 191 -16.01 11.28 -15.20
N VAL A 192 -15.63 10.38 -14.29
CA VAL A 192 -15.28 9.00 -14.63
C VAL A 192 -16.51 8.25 -15.10
N LYS A 193 -16.43 7.63 -16.27
CA LYS A 193 -17.45 6.68 -16.74
C LYS A 193 -17.03 5.28 -16.28
N GLU A 194 -17.80 4.71 -15.36
CA GLU A 194 -17.63 3.32 -14.98
C GLU A 194 -17.99 2.40 -16.17
N PRO A 195 -17.22 1.33 -16.42
CA PRO A 195 -17.59 0.34 -17.40
C PRO A 195 -18.96 -0.24 -17.05
N ALA A 196 -19.82 -0.43 -18.05
CA ALA A 196 -21.04 -1.18 -17.86
C ALA A 196 -20.67 -2.58 -17.39
N SER A 197 -21.03 -2.92 -16.15
CA SER A 197 -20.71 -4.22 -15.59
C SER A 197 -21.48 -5.30 -16.35
N THR A 198 -20.81 -6.01 -17.26
CA THR A 198 -21.37 -7.17 -17.95
C THR A 198 -21.82 -8.27 -16.99
N VAL A 199 -21.25 -8.28 -15.78
CA VAL A 199 -21.52 -9.25 -14.72
C VAL A 199 -22.83 -8.92 -13.97
N HIS A 200 -23.29 -7.65 -14.01
CA HIS A 200 -24.47 -7.17 -13.32
C HIS A 200 -25.47 -6.51 -14.29
N ALA A 201 -25.41 -6.85 -15.58
CA ALA A 201 -26.33 -6.33 -16.60
C ALA A 201 -27.82 -6.58 -16.26
N SER A 202 -28.10 -7.55 -15.38
CA SER A 202 -29.45 -7.85 -14.88
C SER A 202 -29.94 -6.96 -13.73
N GLY A 203 -29.13 -6.01 -13.23
CA GLY A 203 -29.49 -5.17 -12.09
C GLY A 203 -29.67 -5.92 -10.76
N ALA A 204 -29.44 -7.22 -10.74
CA ALA A 204 -29.60 -8.06 -9.55
C ALA A 204 -28.49 -7.76 -8.53
N LYS A 205 -28.91 -7.43 -7.31
CA LYS A 205 -27.98 -7.26 -6.17
C LYS A 205 -27.44 -8.63 -5.78
N LEU A 206 -26.13 -8.71 -5.59
CA LEU A 206 -25.47 -9.91 -5.06
C LEU A 206 -26.10 -10.30 -3.69
N SER A 207 -26.64 -11.50 -3.59
CA SER A 207 -27.22 -11.97 -2.33
C SER A 207 -26.15 -12.38 -1.34
N TRP A 208 -26.41 -12.30 -0.02
CA TRP A 208 -25.45 -12.75 1.00
C TRP A 208 -25.04 -14.22 0.84
N PRO A 209 -26.00 -15.17 0.59
CA PRO A 209 -25.64 -16.57 0.34
C PRO A 209 -24.74 -16.73 -0.88
N GLU A 210 -25.00 -16.00 -1.96
CA GLU A 210 -24.17 -16.04 -3.17
C GLU A 210 -22.76 -15.52 -2.91
N LEU A 211 -22.61 -14.41 -2.20
CA LEU A 211 -21.32 -13.86 -1.83
C LEU A 211 -20.50 -14.84 -0.98
N VAL A 212 -21.12 -15.42 0.06
CA VAL A 212 -20.49 -16.42 0.92
C VAL A 212 -20.11 -17.67 0.12
N THR A 213 -20.97 -18.12 -0.78
CA THR A 213 -20.68 -19.28 -1.66
C THR A 213 -19.47 -19.01 -2.52
N ARG A 214 -19.39 -17.83 -3.17
CA ARG A 214 -18.25 -17.43 -3.98
C ARG A 214 -16.95 -17.36 -3.19
N LEU A 215 -16.99 -16.75 -1.99
CA LEU A 215 -15.81 -16.70 -1.12
C LEU A 215 -15.33 -18.12 -0.73
N LYS A 216 -16.26 -19.04 -0.42
CA LYS A 216 -15.92 -20.43 -0.15
C LYS A 216 -15.34 -21.13 -1.36
N GLU A 217 -15.89 -20.92 -2.55
CA GLU A 217 -15.38 -21.44 -3.82
C GLU A 217 -13.97 -20.94 -4.10
N LEU A 218 -13.70 -19.64 -3.89
CA LEU A 218 -12.38 -19.06 -4.08
C LEU A 218 -11.33 -19.72 -3.18
N VAL A 219 -11.63 -19.87 -1.89
CA VAL A 219 -10.70 -20.51 -0.92
C VAL A 219 -10.47 -21.98 -1.23
N ARG A 220 -11.47 -22.65 -1.82
CA ARG A 220 -11.40 -24.07 -2.19
C ARG A 220 -10.73 -24.33 -3.56
N LYS A 221 -10.48 -23.30 -4.37
CA LYS A 221 -9.81 -23.47 -5.66
C LYS A 221 -8.42 -24.10 -5.46
N PRO A 222 -8.08 -25.16 -6.22
CA PRO A 222 -6.75 -25.77 -6.13
C PRO A 222 -5.64 -24.73 -6.36
N GLY A 223 -4.70 -24.65 -5.42
CA GLY A 223 -3.54 -23.77 -5.52
C GLY A 223 -3.73 -22.35 -5.00
N VAL A 224 -4.93 -21.93 -4.55
CA VAL A 224 -5.14 -20.64 -3.88
C VAL A 224 -4.25 -20.51 -2.64
N GLY A 225 -4.03 -21.61 -1.89
CA GLY A 225 -3.12 -21.60 -0.76
C GLY A 225 -1.71 -21.11 -1.11
N TRP A 226 -1.18 -21.43 -2.30
CA TRP A 226 0.11 -20.93 -2.77
C TRP A 226 0.08 -19.43 -3.06
N LEU A 227 -1.02 -18.92 -3.63
CA LEU A 227 -1.20 -17.48 -3.82
C LEU A 227 -1.25 -16.76 -2.48
N LEU A 228 -2.06 -17.23 -1.52
CA LEU A 228 -2.17 -16.63 -0.19
C LEU A 228 -0.83 -16.66 0.55
N LEU A 229 -0.09 -17.77 0.45
CA LEU A 229 1.24 -17.90 1.02
C LEU A 229 2.22 -16.91 0.38
N ALA A 230 2.20 -16.77 -0.95
CA ALA A 230 3.04 -15.80 -1.64
C ALA A 230 2.70 -14.37 -1.22
N VAL A 231 1.41 -14.01 -1.17
CA VAL A 231 0.93 -12.68 -0.73
C VAL A 231 1.31 -12.40 0.72
N GLY A 232 1.19 -13.38 1.61
CA GLY A 232 1.52 -13.22 3.03
C GLY A 232 3.02 -13.17 3.31
N THR A 233 3.86 -13.71 2.42
CA THR A 233 5.30 -13.86 2.71
C THR A 233 6.22 -12.91 1.96
N TYR A 234 5.80 -12.33 0.81
CA TYR A 234 6.69 -11.56 -0.06
C TYR A 234 7.32 -10.32 0.60
N LYS A 235 6.66 -9.75 1.61
CA LYS A 235 7.16 -8.61 2.37
C LYS A 235 7.79 -8.94 3.72
N MET A 236 7.77 -10.19 4.15
CA MET A 236 8.25 -10.54 5.49
C MET A 236 9.73 -10.19 5.69
N GLY A 237 10.58 -10.56 4.75
CA GLY A 237 12.01 -10.25 4.81
C GLY A 237 12.27 -8.74 4.72
N GLU A 238 11.60 -8.05 3.79
CA GLU A 238 11.67 -6.58 3.67
C GLU A 238 11.33 -5.89 5.00
N THR A 239 10.21 -6.28 5.61
CA THR A 239 9.74 -5.66 6.85
C THR A 239 10.71 -5.86 8.02
N LEU A 240 11.38 -7.02 8.10
CA LEU A 240 12.44 -7.25 9.11
C LEU A 240 13.61 -6.27 8.93
N ALA A 241 14.12 -6.15 7.70
CA ALA A 241 15.27 -5.29 7.39
C ALA A 241 14.90 -3.81 7.62
N ASP A 242 13.78 -3.34 7.07
CA ASP A 242 13.32 -1.95 7.16
C ASP A 242 13.12 -1.49 8.60
N ALA A 243 12.53 -2.36 9.44
CA ALA A 243 12.28 -2.04 10.84
C ALA A 243 13.58 -1.80 11.64
N MET A 244 14.68 -2.43 11.24
CA MET A 244 15.91 -2.44 12.05
C MET A 244 17.09 -1.69 11.42
N PHE A 245 17.08 -1.40 10.11
CA PHE A 245 18.23 -0.77 9.45
C PHE A 245 18.51 0.64 9.97
N GLY A 246 17.46 1.47 10.13
CA GLY A 246 17.61 2.80 10.73
C GLY A 246 18.08 2.73 12.18
N SER A 247 17.55 1.80 12.97
CA SER A 247 17.96 1.60 14.37
C SER A 247 19.40 1.14 14.48
N TRP A 248 19.87 0.27 13.58
CA TRP A 248 21.26 -0.17 13.51
C TRP A 248 22.20 0.98 13.18
N MET A 249 21.89 1.81 12.19
CA MET A 249 22.68 2.99 11.85
C MET A 249 22.82 3.95 13.03
N VAL A 250 21.73 4.23 13.76
CA VAL A 250 21.76 5.16 14.89
C VAL A 250 22.46 4.57 16.12
N ARG A 251 22.15 3.30 16.49
CA ARG A 251 22.63 2.71 17.75
C ARG A 251 24.06 2.19 17.65
N VAL A 252 24.46 1.62 16.50
CA VAL A 252 25.76 0.98 16.34
C VAL A 252 26.79 1.92 15.72
N HIS A 253 26.36 2.74 14.74
CA HIS A 253 27.27 3.62 14.01
C HIS A 253 27.10 5.10 14.32
N HIS A 254 26.20 5.44 15.27
CA HIS A 254 25.98 6.81 15.75
C HIS A 254 25.68 7.82 14.63
N VAL A 255 25.05 7.34 13.53
CA VAL A 255 24.61 8.21 12.42
C VAL A 255 23.53 9.17 12.94
N PRO A 256 23.62 10.48 12.67
CA PRO A 256 22.59 11.45 13.07
C PRO A 256 21.22 11.02 12.57
N LYS A 257 20.20 11.14 13.43
CA LYS A 257 18.81 10.74 13.09
C LYS A 257 18.28 11.50 11.88
N GLU A 258 18.68 12.75 11.72
CA GLU A 258 18.33 13.63 10.59
C GLU A 258 18.84 13.07 9.26
N GLU A 259 20.07 12.54 9.25
CA GLU A 259 20.65 11.92 8.06
C GLU A 259 19.94 10.59 7.74
N VAL A 260 19.68 9.76 8.74
CA VAL A 260 18.92 8.52 8.56
C VAL A 260 17.51 8.81 8.02
N ALA A 261 16.83 9.81 8.56
CA ALA A 261 15.51 10.24 8.09
C ALA A 261 15.56 10.74 6.64
N LEU A 262 16.60 11.48 6.25
CA LEU A 262 16.81 11.92 4.87
C LEU A 262 17.03 10.74 3.92
N TRP A 263 17.88 9.77 4.31
CA TRP A 263 18.23 8.65 3.44
C TRP A 263 17.07 7.67 3.26
N LEU A 264 16.44 7.25 4.36
CA LEU A 264 15.30 6.33 4.32
C LEU A 264 14.01 7.03 3.86
N GLY A 265 13.71 8.19 4.43
CA GLY A 265 12.46 8.89 4.21
C GLY A 265 12.39 9.62 2.87
N THR A 266 13.47 10.24 2.39
CA THR A 266 13.45 11.01 1.14
C THR A 266 14.03 10.22 -0.01
N TRP A 267 15.32 9.88 0.03
CA TRP A 267 15.98 9.18 -1.07
C TRP A 267 15.42 7.79 -1.29
N GLY A 268 15.13 7.06 -0.20
CA GLY A 268 14.51 5.74 -0.27
C GLY A 268 13.13 5.79 -0.94
N ILE A 269 12.28 6.77 -0.56
CA ILE A 269 10.94 6.87 -1.16
C ILE A 269 11.04 7.26 -2.64
N VAL A 270 11.92 8.20 -3.02
CA VAL A 270 12.13 8.57 -4.44
C VAL A 270 12.58 7.36 -5.25
N ALA A 271 13.54 6.59 -4.72
CA ALA A 271 14.00 5.35 -5.36
C ALA A 271 12.86 4.32 -5.47
N SER A 272 12.04 4.19 -4.42
CA SER A 272 10.87 3.31 -4.41
C SER A 272 9.81 3.70 -5.43
N LEU A 273 9.61 4.99 -5.69
CA LEU A 273 8.72 5.47 -6.75
C LEU A 273 9.22 5.05 -8.13
N ALA A 274 10.52 5.24 -8.40
CA ALA A 274 11.15 4.82 -9.65
C ALA A 274 11.04 3.29 -9.83
N GLY A 275 11.32 2.53 -8.77
CA GLY A 275 11.17 1.08 -8.75
C GLY A 275 9.72 0.64 -9.02
N SER A 276 8.75 1.28 -8.38
CA SER A 276 7.33 0.98 -8.58
C SER A 276 6.87 1.21 -10.02
N PHE A 277 7.33 2.31 -10.64
CA PHE A 277 7.07 2.58 -12.04
C PHE A 277 7.65 1.50 -12.96
N LEU A 278 8.93 1.16 -12.77
CA LEU A 278 9.59 0.13 -13.56
C LEU A 278 8.98 -1.26 -13.32
N GLY A 279 8.56 -1.56 -12.11
CA GLY A 279 7.83 -2.78 -11.75
C GLY A 279 6.54 -2.94 -12.55
N GLY A 280 5.81 -1.84 -12.75
CA GLY A 280 4.63 -1.80 -13.60
C GLY A 280 4.95 -2.07 -15.08
N VAL A 281 6.05 -1.49 -15.58
CA VAL A 281 6.53 -1.78 -16.94
C VAL A 281 6.86 -3.27 -17.11
N LEU A 282 7.58 -3.85 -16.14
CA LEU A 282 7.92 -5.28 -16.17
C LEU A 282 6.67 -6.17 -16.10
N ALA A 283 5.73 -5.85 -15.19
CA ALA A 283 4.48 -6.59 -15.06
C ALA A 283 3.58 -6.48 -16.31
N THR A 284 3.70 -5.38 -17.09
CA THR A 284 3.01 -5.25 -18.37
C THR A 284 3.69 -6.07 -19.48
N ARG A 285 5.03 -6.17 -19.46
CA ARG A 285 5.80 -6.81 -20.54
C ARG A 285 6.04 -8.30 -20.35
N LEU A 286 6.16 -8.75 -19.10
CA LEU A 286 6.41 -10.15 -18.74
C LEU A 286 5.12 -10.86 -18.33
N ARG A 287 5.15 -12.20 -18.26
CA ARG A 287 4.13 -12.95 -17.53
C ARG A 287 4.21 -12.59 -16.05
N LEU A 288 3.07 -12.41 -15.39
CA LEU A 288 3.03 -11.89 -14.01
C LEU A 288 3.85 -12.74 -13.03
N LYS A 289 3.80 -14.05 -13.11
CA LYS A 289 4.64 -14.93 -12.29
C LYS A 289 6.14 -14.72 -12.56
N THR A 290 6.53 -14.57 -13.82
CA THR A 290 7.90 -14.27 -14.21
C THR A 290 8.32 -12.89 -13.68
N ALA A 291 7.45 -11.88 -13.81
CA ALA A 291 7.71 -10.55 -13.27
C ALA A 291 7.95 -10.59 -11.76
N VAL A 292 7.09 -11.28 -11.00
CA VAL A 292 7.25 -11.46 -9.54
C VAL A 292 8.53 -12.24 -9.19
N SER A 293 8.85 -13.32 -9.92
CA SER A 293 10.06 -14.10 -9.67
C SER A 293 11.33 -13.30 -9.94
N VAL A 294 11.39 -12.57 -11.08
CA VAL A 294 12.55 -11.73 -11.44
C VAL A 294 12.72 -10.59 -10.45
N THR A 295 11.65 -9.86 -10.15
CA THR A 295 11.71 -8.73 -9.21
C THR A 295 12.05 -9.19 -7.79
N GLY A 296 11.52 -10.34 -7.35
CA GLY A 296 11.88 -10.95 -6.08
C GLY A 296 13.33 -11.41 -6.01
N ALA A 297 13.87 -11.99 -7.10
CA ALA A 297 15.29 -12.37 -7.17
C ALA A 297 16.20 -11.13 -7.14
N LEU A 298 15.86 -10.09 -7.89
CA LEU A 298 16.59 -8.81 -7.87
C LEU A 298 16.55 -8.15 -6.48
N ARG A 299 15.47 -8.33 -5.74
CA ARG A 299 15.33 -7.84 -4.37
C ARG A 299 16.33 -8.46 -3.40
N LEU A 300 16.77 -9.71 -3.62
CA LEU A 300 17.77 -10.34 -2.77
C LEU A 300 19.12 -9.62 -2.80
N ILE A 301 19.46 -8.97 -3.90
CA ILE A 301 20.77 -8.29 -4.06
C ILE A 301 20.98 -7.25 -2.96
N PRO A 302 20.14 -6.22 -2.80
CA PRO A 302 20.32 -5.24 -1.73
C PRO A 302 20.13 -5.82 -0.33
N LEU A 303 19.28 -6.82 -0.13
CA LEU A 303 19.12 -7.45 1.19
C LEU A 303 20.38 -8.22 1.61
N ILE A 304 21.01 -8.95 0.69
CA ILE A 304 22.30 -9.61 0.93
C ILE A 304 23.39 -8.57 1.21
N ALA A 305 23.42 -7.47 0.45
CA ALA A 305 24.37 -6.39 0.67
C ALA A 305 24.16 -5.69 2.02
N GLN A 306 22.91 -5.45 2.44
CA GLN A 306 22.59 -4.93 3.78
C GLN A 306 23.09 -5.90 4.87
N TRP A 307 22.81 -7.20 4.71
CA TRP A 307 23.31 -8.21 5.64
C TRP A 307 24.84 -8.19 5.69
N ALA A 308 25.52 -8.12 4.56
CA ALA A 308 26.98 -8.10 4.50
C ALA A 308 27.59 -6.88 5.21
N VAL A 309 26.97 -5.69 5.06
CA VAL A 309 27.40 -4.47 5.77
C VAL A 309 27.17 -4.62 7.28
N VAL A 310 26.00 -5.12 7.69
CA VAL A 310 25.66 -5.35 9.11
C VAL A 310 26.55 -6.43 9.74
N ALA A 311 26.96 -7.44 8.96
CA ALA A 311 27.89 -8.50 9.39
C ALA A 311 29.34 -8.05 9.44
N GLY A 312 29.67 -6.82 9.03
CA GLY A 312 31.03 -6.27 9.09
C GLY A 312 31.94 -6.61 7.89
N PHE A 313 31.34 -7.15 6.79
CA PHE A 313 32.13 -7.42 5.56
C PHE A 313 32.46 -6.15 4.76
N ALA A 314 31.77 -5.04 5.05
CA ALA A 314 32.04 -3.73 4.46
C ALA A 314 31.82 -2.62 5.49
N LEU A 315 32.61 -1.54 5.38
CA LEU A 315 32.45 -0.38 6.25
C LEU A 315 31.17 0.37 5.93
N PRO A 316 30.38 0.76 6.94
CA PRO A 316 29.11 1.46 6.75
C PRO A 316 29.32 2.95 6.47
N THR A 317 30.05 3.27 5.41
CA THR A 317 30.26 4.66 4.99
C THR A 317 29.03 5.19 4.28
N LYS A 318 28.87 6.52 4.26
CA LYS A 318 27.78 7.19 3.56
C LYS A 318 27.68 6.78 2.08
N ASP A 319 28.82 6.62 1.42
CA ASP A 319 28.94 6.23 0.02
C ASP A 319 28.45 4.79 -0.26
N ILE A 320 28.37 3.95 0.77
CA ILE A 320 27.81 2.59 0.70
C ILE A 320 26.35 2.59 1.15
N ILE A 321 26.05 3.22 2.29
CA ILE A 321 24.71 3.14 2.89
C ILE A 321 23.66 3.83 2.05
N VAL A 322 23.94 5.01 1.47
CA VAL A 322 22.94 5.77 0.69
C VAL A 322 22.55 5.03 -0.59
N PRO A 323 23.48 4.60 -1.46
CA PRO A 323 23.14 3.79 -2.63
C PRO A 323 22.46 2.47 -2.26
N LEU A 324 22.89 1.83 -1.17
CA LEU A 324 22.30 0.57 -0.70
C LEU A 324 20.84 0.76 -0.26
N THR A 325 20.55 1.84 0.48
CA THR A 325 19.19 2.23 0.85
C THR A 325 18.34 2.52 -0.39
N CYS A 326 18.88 3.28 -1.34
CA CYS A 326 18.17 3.56 -2.59
C CYS A 326 17.90 2.28 -3.39
N ALA A 327 18.87 1.38 -3.50
CA ALA A 327 18.71 0.11 -4.20
C ALA A 327 17.64 -0.77 -3.51
N GLU A 328 17.69 -0.85 -2.19
CA GLU A 328 16.74 -1.61 -1.38
C GLU A 328 15.30 -1.14 -1.64
N HIS A 329 15.04 0.15 -1.51
CA HIS A 329 13.73 0.75 -1.74
C HIS A 329 13.28 0.68 -3.21
N PHE A 330 14.21 0.80 -4.16
CA PHE A 330 13.96 0.65 -5.59
C PHE A 330 13.46 -0.76 -5.92
N PHE A 331 14.20 -1.79 -5.51
CA PHE A 331 13.80 -3.17 -5.77
C PHE A 331 12.58 -3.59 -4.95
N GLY A 332 12.36 -3.01 -3.76
CA GLY A 332 11.14 -3.16 -2.99
C GLY A 332 9.91 -2.61 -3.72
N GLY A 333 10.01 -1.42 -4.29
CA GLY A 333 8.96 -0.81 -5.11
C GLY A 333 8.64 -1.65 -6.35
N LEU A 334 9.69 -2.17 -6.99
CA LEU A 334 9.63 -3.02 -8.18
C LEU A 334 8.83 -4.31 -7.91
N LEU A 335 9.18 -5.02 -6.85
CA LEU A 335 8.48 -6.25 -6.42
C LEU A 335 7.04 -5.97 -5.99
N THR A 336 6.81 -4.89 -5.22
CA THR A 336 5.47 -4.52 -4.75
C THR A 336 4.51 -4.37 -5.92
N THR A 337 4.88 -3.59 -6.95
CA THR A 337 4.00 -3.35 -8.10
C THR A 337 3.75 -4.63 -8.91
N ALA A 338 4.76 -5.48 -9.08
CA ALA A 338 4.61 -6.78 -9.75
C ALA A 338 3.65 -7.69 -8.96
N MET A 339 3.77 -7.71 -7.63
CA MET A 339 2.93 -8.54 -6.76
C MET A 339 1.49 -8.03 -6.74
N PHE A 340 1.24 -6.73 -6.64
CA PHE A 340 -0.11 -6.17 -6.74
C PHE A 340 -0.75 -6.47 -8.10
N SER A 341 0.03 -6.45 -9.19
CA SER A 341 -0.46 -6.83 -10.51
C SER A 341 -0.88 -8.31 -10.56
N LEU A 342 -0.12 -9.20 -9.91
CA LEU A 342 -0.49 -10.61 -9.78
C LEU A 342 -1.73 -10.81 -8.92
N MET A 343 -1.82 -10.09 -7.79
CA MET A 343 -3.00 -10.12 -6.92
C MET A 343 -4.25 -9.67 -7.69
N MET A 344 -4.18 -8.55 -8.39
CA MET A 344 -5.31 -8.01 -9.15
C MET A 344 -5.73 -8.92 -10.31
N ALA A 345 -4.78 -9.58 -10.99
CA ALA A 345 -5.07 -10.57 -12.02
C ALA A 345 -5.81 -11.80 -11.48
N SER A 346 -5.61 -12.11 -10.20
CA SER A 346 -6.18 -13.30 -9.55
C SER A 346 -7.61 -13.06 -9.03
N VAL A 347 -8.13 -11.84 -9.13
CA VAL A 347 -9.41 -11.44 -8.54
C VAL A 347 -10.61 -11.90 -9.37
N ASP A 348 -11.63 -12.43 -8.71
CA ASP A 348 -12.95 -12.61 -9.32
C ASP A 348 -13.66 -11.24 -9.41
N ARG A 349 -13.83 -10.72 -10.63
CA ARG A 349 -14.42 -9.41 -10.90
C ARG A 349 -15.85 -9.25 -10.35
N ARG A 350 -16.58 -10.33 -10.10
CA ARG A 350 -17.95 -10.28 -9.55
C ARG A 350 -17.97 -9.75 -8.13
N ILE A 351 -16.93 -10.08 -7.35
CA ILE A 351 -16.72 -9.61 -5.98
C ILE A 351 -15.36 -8.92 -5.86
N GLY A 352 -15.03 -8.09 -6.86
CA GLY A 352 -13.70 -7.53 -7.08
C GLY A 352 -13.15 -6.76 -5.90
N ALA A 353 -13.96 -5.90 -5.28
CA ALA A 353 -13.57 -5.13 -4.11
C ALA A 353 -13.29 -6.03 -2.91
N THR A 354 -14.19 -6.97 -2.61
CA THR A 354 -14.03 -7.92 -1.48
C THR A 354 -12.82 -8.82 -1.66
N HIS A 355 -12.65 -9.40 -2.86
CA HIS A 355 -11.57 -10.37 -3.11
C HIS A 355 -10.19 -9.70 -3.08
N PHE A 356 -10.03 -8.52 -3.72
CA PHE A 356 -8.77 -7.80 -3.67
C PHE A 356 -8.44 -7.33 -2.25
N THR A 357 -9.44 -6.80 -1.51
CA THR A 357 -9.26 -6.42 -0.11
C THR A 357 -8.86 -7.61 0.77
N LEU A 358 -9.39 -8.81 0.52
CA LEU A 358 -8.97 -10.02 1.23
C LEU A 358 -7.48 -10.31 1.00
N LEU A 359 -7.01 -10.27 -0.26
CA LEU A 359 -5.59 -10.47 -0.58
C LEU A 359 -4.72 -9.38 0.07
N ALA A 360 -5.12 -8.11 0.00
CA ALA A 360 -4.41 -7.01 0.63
C ALA A 360 -4.36 -7.15 2.17
N SER A 361 -5.41 -7.70 2.79
CA SER A 361 -5.40 -7.98 4.24
C SER A 361 -4.45 -9.11 4.60
N VAL A 362 -4.33 -10.14 3.76
CA VAL A 362 -3.32 -11.21 3.93
C VAL A 362 -1.90 -10.62 3.88
N GLU A 363 -1.63 -9.69 2.98
CA GLU A 363 -0.35 -8.96 2.93
C GLU A 363 -0.08 -8.18 4.21
N VAL A 364 -1.06 -7.41 4.69
CA VAL A 364 -0.93 -6.62 5.93
C VAL A 364 -0.64 -7.51 7.14
N ILE A 365 -1.36 -8.63 7.28
CA ILE A 365 -1.16 -9.60 8.36
C ILE A 365 0.22 -10.25 8.25
N GLY A 366 0.63 -10.63 7.03
CA GLY A 366 1.91 -11.28 6.77
C GLY A 366 3.11 -10.44 7.19
N LYS A 367 3.06 -9.11 6.97
CA LYS A 367 4.15 -8.20 7.38
C LYS A 367 4.06 -7.74 8.85
N ALA A 368 2.94 -7.92 9.53
CA ALA A 368 2.78 -7.46 10.91
C ALA A 368 3.68 -8.24 11.89
N ALA A 369 3.70 -9.56 11.79
CA ALA A 369 4.49 -10.40 12.70
C ALA A 369 6.02 -10.14 12.60
N PRO A 370 6.66 -10.10 11.41
CA PRO A 370 8.06 -9.71 11.28
C PRO A 370 8.36 -8.32 11.84
N GLY A 371 7.51 -7.34 11.58
CA GLY A 371 7.67 -5.99 12.11
C GLY A 371 7.66 -5.93 13.64
N LEU A 372 6.81 -6.72 14.29
CA LEU A 372 6.74 -6.80 15.75
C LEU A 372 7.92 -7.58 16.35
N LEU A 373 8.34 -8.66 15.69
CA LEU A 373 9.40 -9.55 16.18
C LEU A 373 10.81 -9.03 15.91
N SER A 374 10.97 -8.09 14.96
CA SER A 374 12.28 -7.59 14.56
C SER A 374 13.08 -6.98 15.71
N GLY A 375 12.44 -6.22 16.59
CA GLY A 375 13.08 -5.63 17.77
C GLY A 375 13.53 -6.71 18.77
N LEU A 376 12.64 -7.67 19.09
CA LEU A 376 12.99 -8.79 19.97
C LEU A 376 14.16 -9.62 19.41
N MET A 377 14.16 -9.89 18.10
CA MET A 377 15.27 -10.59 17.46
C MET A 377 16.57 -9.78 17.52
N ALA A 378 16.50 -8.47 17.30
CA ALA A 378 17.68 -7.62 17.39
C ALA A 378 18.26 -7.58 18.81
N ASP A 379 17.41 -7.52 19.84
CA ASP A 379 17.86 -7.48 21.24
C ASP A 379 18.38 -8.84 21.74
N THR A 380 17.86 -9.97 21.24
CA THR A 380 18.23 -11.31 21.71
C THR A 380 19.30 -11.98 20.85
N LEU A 381 19.25 -11.81 19.54
CA LEU A 381 20.11 -12.50 18.56
C LEU A 381 21.06 -11.54 17.82
N GLY A 382 20.89 -10.24 18.02
CA GLY A 382 21.66 -9.19 17.36
C GLY A 382 21.13 -8.82 15.95
N PHE A 383 21.56 -7.66 15.45
CA PHE A 383 21.15 -7.16 14.14
C PHE A 383 21.53 -8.10 13.00
N GLN A 384 22.69 -8.74 13.06
CA GLN A 384 23.16 -9.66 12.02
C GLN A 384 22.18 -10.81 11.78
N ALA A 385 21.59 -11.36 12.84
CA ALA A 385 20.59 -12.44 12.73
C ALA A 385 19.29 -11.95 12.08
N VAL A 386 18.85 -10.71 12.37
CA VAL A 386 17.67 -10.10 11.76
C VAL A 386 17.84 -9.99 10.24
N PHE A 387 19.00 -9.48 9.78
CA PHE A 387 19.27 -9.33 8.35
C PHE A 387 19.49 -10.69 7.65
N ALA A 388 20.11 -11.66 8.31
CA ALA A 388 20.21 -13.03 7.79
C ALA A 388 18.83 -13.66 7.62
N ALA A 389 17.91 -13.50 8.59
CA ALA A 389 16.54 -13.96 8.51
C ALA A 389 15.75 -13.24 7.40
N SER A 390 16.00 -11.93 7.21
CA SER A 390 15.40 -11.14 6.11
C SER A 390 15.77 -11.74 4.74
N VAL A 391 17.05 -12.05 4.51
CA VAL A 391 17.50 -12.70 3.28
C VAL A 391 16.86 -14.09 3.14
N GLY A 392 16.86 -14.90 4.21
CA GLY A 392 16.30 -16.26 4.21
C GLY A 392 14.80 -16.27 3.87
N LEU A 393 14.01 -15.39 4.49
CA LEU A 393 12.56 -15.28 4.21
C LEU A 393 12.29 -14.79 2.78
N SER A 394 13.07 -13.83 2.29
CA SER A 394 12.95 -13.35 0.91
C SER A 394 13.33 -14.41 -0.11
N ALA A 395 14.35 -15.23 0.18
CA ALA A 395 14.71 -16.37 -0.66
C ALA A 395 13.65 -17.47 -0.62
N ALA A 396 13.09 -17.77 0.57
CA ALA A 396 12.01 -18.75 0.72
C ALA A 396 10.74 -18.36 -0.06
N PHE A 397 10.40 -17.07 -0.11
CA PHE A 397 9.30 -16.57 -0.94
C PHE A 397 9.45 -16.98 -2.41
N LEU A 398 10.66 -16.93 -2.98
CA LEU A 398 10.90 -17.30 -4.38
C LEU A 398 10.59 -18.76 -4.67
N LEU A 399 10.64 -19.65 -3.68
CA LEU A 399 10.25 -21.07 -3.82
C LEU A 399 8.74 -21.27 -3.88
N VAL A 400 7.96 -20.27 -3.45
CA VAL A 400 6.49 -20.31 -3.42
C VAL A 400 5.91 -19.88 -4.77
N VAL A 401 6.47 -18.86 -5.41
CA VAL A 401 5.93 -18.26 -6.65
C VAL A 401 5.71 -19.27 -7.79
N PRO A 402 6.64 -20.19 -8.10
CA PRO A 402 6.44 -21.18 -9.15
C PRO A 402 5.25 -22.10 -8.91
N LYS A 403 4.90 -22.36 -7.63
CA LYS A 403 3.80 -23.26 -7.24
C LYS A 403 2.41 -22.63 -7.42
N ILE A 404 2.29 -21.33 -7.68
CA ILE A 404 1.01 -20.69 -8.01
C ILE A 404 0.55 -21.19 -9.37
N PRO A 405 -0.64 -21.83 -9.51
CA PRO A 405 -1.13 -22.30 -10.80
C PRO A 405 -1.39 -21.17 -11.80
N GLY A 406 -1.14 -21.41 -13.08
CA GLY A 406 -1.32 -20.41 -14.15
C GLY A 406 -2.77 -19.92 -14.27
N HIS A 407 -3.76 -20.80 -14.06
CA HIS A 407 -5.17 -20.43 -14.10
C HIS A 407 -5.61 -19.48 -12.97
N ILE A 408 -4.87 -19.43 -11.86
CA ILE A 408 -5.10 -18.46 -10.77
C ILE A 408 -4.47 -17.12 -11.13
N ALA A 409 -3.32 -17.15 -11.78
CA ALA A 409 -2.59 -15.95 -12.21
C ALA A 409 -3.19 -15.27 -13.47
N ALA A 410 -4.35 -15.73 -13.95
CA ALA A 410 -4.98 -15.28 -15.20
C ALA A 410 -3.98 -15.18 -16.37
N GLU A 411 -2.97 -16.06 -16.41
CA GLU A 411 -2.03 -16.12 -17.52
C GLU A 411 -2.79 -16.60 -18.77
N PRO A 412 -2.68 -15.91 -19.92
CA PRO A 412 -3.23 -16.41 -21.15
C PRO A 412 -2.64 -17.79 -21.44
N ALA A 413 -3.47 -18.71 -21.92
CA ALA A 413 -3.01 -20.04 -22.34
C ALA A 413 -1.79 -19.88 -23.27
N PRO A 414 -0.76 -20.74 -23.17
CA PRO A 414 0.34 -20.71 -24.11
C PRO A 414 -0.22 -20.83 -25.52
N PRO A 415 0.32 -20.11 -26.51
CA PRO A 415 -0.13 -20.25 -27.87
C PRO A 415 -0.02 -21.73 -28.22
N THR A 416 -1.16 -22.35 -28.55
CA THR A 416 -1.18 -23.67 -29.16
C THR A 416 -0.40 -23.55 -30.46
N GLY A 417 0.80 -24.15 -30.49
CA GLY A 417 1.71 -24.18 -31.61
C GLY A 417 1.09 -24.90 -32.80
#